data_2e881ca79cba2c24d9983a45e1c43093
#
_entry.id   2e881ca79cba2c24d9983a45e1c43093
#
_cell.length_a   1.000
_cell.length_b   1.000
_cell.length_c   1.000
_cell.angle_alpha   90.00
_cell.angle_beta   90.00
_cell.angle_gamma   90.00
#
_symmetry.space_group_name_H-M   'P 1'
#
loop_
_entity.id
_entity.type
_entity.pdbx_description
1 polymer ?
#
loop_
_entity_poly.entity_id
_entity_poly.type
_entity_poly.pdbx_seq_one_letter_code
_entity_poly.pdbx_strand_id
1 'polypeptide(L)'
;MCIRDRNKRIPTGKEYIKMIEKKTAVLFEVSCAMGAICAKRKQKDVKNLSTFGRNLGIVFQITDDLIGIIGDSKVTKKPVGNDIREGKKSLPIILAIKKAKGKDKKTIMCVFGNPKASKQQINLAVNVIRSLGVEDEVRRMTLKYAQQAEKSLRTYSGPAKNEIISLLDFVIKRRL
;
A
#
# COMPACT_ATOMS: atom_id res chain seq x y z
N MET A 1 4.68 15.38 6.32
CA MET A 1 3.24 15.54 6.07
C MET A 1 3.05 16.37 4.80
N CYS A 2 2.47 15.78 3.74
CA CYS A 2 2.29 16.50 2.48
C CYS A 2 1.20 17.57 2.62
N ILE A 3 1.36 18.73 1.94
CA ILE A 3 0.37 19.82 1.90
C ILE A 3 -1.04 19.32 1.53
N ARG A 4 -1.13 18.25 0.69
CA ARG A 4 -2.38 17.56 0.33
C ARG A 4 -3.12 16.90 1.50
N ASP A 5 -2.42 16.51 2.56
CA ASP A 5 -3.03 15.83 3.72
C ASP A 5 -3.83 16.80 4.59
N ARG A 6 -3.61 18.11 4.44
CA ARG A 6 -4.37 19.16 5.15
C ARG A 6 -5.79 19.34 4.60
N ASN A 7 -6.09 18.83 3.41
CA ASN A 7 -7.43 18.96 2.83
C ASN A 7 -8.39 17.99 3.56
N LYS A 8 -9.52 18.50 4.07
CA LYS A 8 -10.54 17.70 4.79
C LYS A 8 -11.21 16.62 3.93
N ARG A 9 -11.08 16.70 2.59
CA ARG A 9 -11.67 15.74 1.67
C ARG A 9 -10.95 14.38 1.73
N ILE A 10 -11.72 13.29 1.87
CA ILE A 10 -11.21 11.93 1.73
C ILE A 10 -11.08 11.60 0.23
N PRO A 11 -9.89 11.20 -0.26
CA PRO A 11 -9.71 10.86 -1.67
C PRO A 11 -10.40 9.54 -2.02
N THR A 12 -10.59 9.31 -3.31
CA THR A 12 -11.00 8.01 -3.83
C THR A 12 -9.82 7.04 -3.87
N GLY A 13 -10.10 5.72 -3.96
CA GLY A 13 -9.05 4.72 -4.15
C GLY A 13 -8.22 4.96 -5.42
N LYS A 14 -8.83 5.47 -6.50
CA LYS A 14 -8.10 5.83 -7.74
C LYS A 14 -7.13 7.01 -7.52
N GLU A 15 -7.54 8.01 -6.78
CA GLU A 15 -6.69 9.15 -6.45
C GLU A 15 -5.54 8.73 -5.51
N TYR A 16 -5.80 7.80 -4.59
CA TYR A 16 -4.77 7.20 -3.76
C TYR A 16 -3.73 6.47 -4.61
N ILE A 17 -4.14 5.57 -5.50
CA ILE A 17 -3.21 4.86 -6.40
C ILE A 17 -2.36 5.85 -7.20
N LYS A 18 -2.97 6.84 -7.83
CA LYS A 18 -2.24 7.88 -8.59
C LYS A 18 -1.24 8.66 -7.71
N MET A 19 -1.53 8.83 -6.44
CA MET A 19 -0.62 9.49 -5.50
C MET A 19 0.58 8.60 -5.18
N ILE A 20 0.36 7.31 -4.84
CA ILE A 20 1.46 6.40 -4.51
C ILE A 20 2.31 6.04 -5.73
N GLU A 21 1.74 6.02 -6.93
CA GLU A 21 2.51 5.90 -8.18
C GLU A 21 3.57 6.97 -8.28
N LYS A 22 3.21 8.22 -8.02
CA LYS A 22 4.12 9.37 -8.11
C LYS A 22 5.06 9.51 -6.90
N LYS A 23 4.63 9.08 -5.72
CA LYS A 23 5.39 9.26 -4.47
C LYS A 23 6.38 8.13 -4.21
N THR A 24 5.97 6.89 -4.48
CA THR A 24 6.72 5.69 -4.11
C THR A 24 7.08 4.85 -5.32
N ALA A 25 6.10 4.48 -6.15
CA ALA A 25 6.31 3.52 -7.22
C ALA A 25 7.28 4.02 -8.31
N VAL A 26 7.34 5.32 -8.54
CA VAL A 26 8.27 5.92 -9.51
C VAL A 26 9.74 5.57 -9.20
N LEU A 27 10.15 5.44 -7.94
CA LEU A 27 11.52 5.07 -7.58
C LEU A 27 11.82 3.63 -7.96
N PHE A 28 10.89 2.72 -7.71
CA PHE A 28 11.02 1.32 -8.14
C PHE A 28 11.02 1.20 -9.67
N GLU A 29 10.16 1.95 -10.34
CA GLU A 29 10.07 2.01 -11.80
C GLU A 29 11.40 2.44 -12.42
N VAL A 30 11.94 3.56 -11.95
CA VAL A 30 13.21 4.12 -12.47
C VAL A 30 14.37 3.18 -12.15
N SER A 31 14.45 2.60 -10.95
CA SER A 31 15.52 1.66 -10.59
C SER A 31 15.55 0.45 -11.52
N CYS A 32 14.39 -0.15 -11.80
CA CYS A 32 14.28 -1.29 -12.70
C CYS A 32 14.60 -0.91 -14.16
N ALA A 33 14.14 0.26 -14.61
CA ALA A 33 14.45 0.77 -15.95
C ALA A 33 15.95 1.05 -16.13
N MET A 34 16.58 1.69 -15.14
CA MET A 34 18.02 1.97 -15.17
C MET A 34 18.85 0.69 -15.21
N GLY A 35 18.49 -0.34 -14.42
CA GLY A 35 19.17 -1.63 -14.50
C GLY A 35 19.15 -2.21 -15.91
N ALA A 36 18.01 -2.15 -16.60
CA ALA A 36 17.91 -2.59 -17.99
C ALA A 36 18.75 -1.74 -18.98
N ILE A 37 18.76 -0.43 -18.78
CA ILE A 37 19.56 0.49 -19.61
C ILE A 37 21.06 0.25 -19.41
N CYS A 38 21.53 0.14 -18.17
CA CYS A 38 22.92 -0.15 -17.85
C CYS A 38 23.38 -1.50 -18.43
N ALA A 39 22.49 -2.48 -18.45
CA ALA A 39 22.72 -3.77 -19.09
C ALA A 39 22.59 -3.74 -20.64
N LYS A 40 22.46 -2.55 -21.26
CA LYS A 40 22.30 -2.34 -22.71
C LYS A 40 21.18 -3.19 -23.33
N ARG A 41 20.07 -3.38 -22.58
CA ARG A 41 18.92 -4.14 -23.05
C ARG A 41 18.09 -3.37 -24.06
N LYS A 42 17.31 -4.08 -24.88
CA LYS A 42 16.39 -3.48 -25.85
C LYS A 42 15.31 -2.67 -25.16
N GLN A 43 14.77 -1.67 -25.84
CA GLN A 43 13.69 -0.80 -25.33
C GLN A 43 12.48 -1.58 -24.79
N LYS A 44 12.17 -2.74 -25.38
CA LYS A 44 11.12 -3.64 -24.89
C LYS A 44 11.41 -4.14 -23.45
N ASP A 45 12.67 -4.50 -23.18
CA ASP A 45 13.09 -4.99 -21.85
C ASP A 45 13.06 -3.84 -20.84
N VAL A 46 13.52 -2.65 -21.22
CA VAL A 46 13.41 -1.46 -20.36
C VAL A 46 11.96 -1.21 -19.98
N LYS A 47 11.03 -1.26 -20.93
CA LYS A 47 9.60 -1.08 -20.68
C LYS A 47 9.02 -2.16 -19.76
N ASN A 48 9.40 -3.43 -19.97
CA ASN A 48 8.91 -4.55 -19.15
C ASN A 48 9.38 -4.43 -17.70
N LEU A 49 10.68 -4.14 -17.49
CA LEU A 49 11.26 -3.97 -16.17
C LEU A 49 10.74 -2.70 -15.47
N SER A 50 10.56 -1.60 -16.21
CA SER A 50 9.87 -0.40 -15.72
C SER A 50 8.46 -0.74 -15.21
N THR A 51 7.68 -1.50 -15.99
CA THR A 51 6.33 -1.94 -15.62
C THR A 51 6.34 -2.82 -14.38
N PHE A 52 7.31 -3.74 -14.27
CA PHE A 52 7.51 -4.54 -13.07
C PHE A 52 7.77 -3.66 -11.85
N GLY A 53 8.77 -2.77 -11.92
CA GLY A 53 9.15 -1.89 -10.83
C GLY A 53 7.99 -1.02 -10.36
N ARG A 54 7.24 -0.41 -11.29
CA ARG A 54 6.06 0.37 -10.96
C ARG A 54 5.03 -0.42 -10.16
N ASN A 55 4.67 -1.61 -10.62
CA ASN A 55 3.68 -2.45 -9.93
C ASN A 55 4.20 -2.95 -8.58
N LEU A 56 5.48 -3.33 -8.49
CA LEU A 56 6.12 -3.71 -7.22
C LEU A 56 6.06 -2.54 -6.21
N GLY A 57 6.35 -1.32 -6.64
CA GLY A 57 6.28 -0.14 -5.77
C GLY A 57 4.85 0.16 -5.28
N ILE A 58 3.83 -0.08 -6.12
CA ILE A 58 2.42 0.02 -5.71
C ILE A 58 2.09 -1.05 -4.68
N VAL A 59 2.46 -2.32 -4.92
CA VAL A 59 2.29 -3.44 -3.98
C VAL A 59 2.95 -3.12 -2.65
N PHE A 60 4.20 -2.64 -2.68
CA PHE A 60 4.96 -2.26 -1.50
C PHE A 60 4.22 -1.22 -0.64
N GLN A 61 3.74 -0.13 -1.27
CA GLN A 61 3.08 0.94 -0.54
C GLN A 61 1.72 0.52 0.02
N ILE A 62 0.92 -0.24 -0.75
CA ILE A 62 -0.38 -0.74 -0.26
C ILE A 62 -0.18 -1.67 0.93
N THR A 63 0.82 -2.55 0.87
CA THR A 63 1.14 -3.48 1.96
C THR A 63 1.64 -2.73 3.20
N ASP A 64 2.52 -1.74 3.03
CA ASP A 64 3.00 -0.92 4.15
C ASP A 64 1.86 -0.16 4.85
N ASP A 65 0.96 0.43 4.08
CA ASP A 65 -0.21 1.14 4.61
C ASP A 65 -1.19 0.19 5.33
N LEU A 66 -1.33 -1.06 4.86
CA LEU A 66 -2.15 -2.07 5.53
C LEU A 66 -1.53 -2.48 6.86
N ILE A 67 -0.22 -2.74 6.88
CA ILE A 67 0.54 -3.04 8.09
C ILE A 67 0.42 -1.92 9.13
N GLY A 68 0.45 -0.67 8.71
CA GLY A 68 0.31 0.50 9.58
C GLY A 68 -1.03 0.59 10.32
N ILE A 69 -2.06 -0.09 9.82
CA ILE A 69 -3.42 -0.08 10.41
C ILE A 69 -3.74 -1.35 11.19
N ILE A 70 -3.45 -2.52 10.62
CA ILE A 70 -3.89 -3.81 11.17
C ILE A 70 -2.73 -4.75 11.54
N GLY A 71 -1.50 -4.32 11.33
CA GLY A 71 -0.31 -5.10 11.67
C GLY A 71 -0.20 -5.44 13.15
N ASP A 72 0.52 -6.53 13.47
CA ASP A 72 0.84 -6.86 14.86
C ASP A 72 1.98 -5.94 15.36
N SER A 73 1.73 -5.21 16.44
CA SER A 73 2.73 -4.33 17.06
C SER A 73 3.97 -5.08 17.55
N LYS A 74 3.85 -6.37 17.88
CA LYS A 74 4.96 -7.22 18.29
C LYS A 74 5.90 -7.52 17.12
N VAL A 75 5.36 -7.62 15.91
CA VAL A 75 6.12 -7.91 14.68
C VAL A 75 6.65 -6.63 14.05
N THR A 76 5.82 -5.61 13.96
CA THR A 76 6.14 -4.36 13.26
C THR A 76 6.96 -3.38 14.09
N LYS A 77 7.02 -3.57 15.41
CA LYS A 77 7.59 -2.63 16.40
C LYS A 77 6.99 -1.23 16.32
N LYS A 78 5.88 -1.06 15.61
CA LYS A 78 5.13 0.20 15.49
C LYS A 78 3.80 0.09 16.22
N PRO A 79 3.32 1.15 16.88
CA PRO A 79 1.98 1.16 17.48
C PRO A 79 0.92 0.99 16.40
N VAL A 80 0.04 0.01 16.56
CA VAL A 80 -1.10 -0.24 15.66
C VAL A 80 -2.02 0.98 15.64
N GLY A 81 -2.51 1.34 14.44
CA GLY A 81 -3.45 2.45 14.29
C GLY A 81 -2.83 3.84 14.40
N ASN A 82 -1.51 3.97 14.42
CA ASN A 82 -0.86 5.29 14.43
C ASN A 82 -1.24 6.13 13.20
N ASP A 83 -1.38 5.48 12.05
CA ASP A 83 -1.77 6.13 10.80
C ASP A 83 -3.17 6.75 10.85
N ILE A 84 -4.11 6.15 11.60
CA ILE A 84 -5.45 6.75 11.83
C ILE A 84 -5.32 8.00 12.68
N ARG A 85 -4.56 7.93 13.78
CA ARG A 85 -4.34 9.07 14.68
C ARG A 85 -3.66 10.24 13.98
N GLU A 86 -2.73 9.96 13.07
CA GLU A 86 -2.06 10.98 12.25
C GLU A 86 -2.93 11.52 11.11
N GLY A 87 -4.11 10.94 10.88
CA GLY A 87 -5.00 11.35 9.80
C GLY A 87 -4.46 11.02 8.40
N LYS A 88 -3.61 9.98 8.28
CA LYS A 88 -3.12 9.52 6.99
C LYS A 88 -4.27 8.97 6.15
N LYS A 89 -4.34 9.41 4.91
CA LYS A 89 -5.34 8.96 3.94
C LYS A 89 -4.83 7.74 3.16
N SER A 90 -4.47 6.70 3.91
CA SER A 90 -4.04 5.41 3.36
C SER A 90 -5.23 4.62 2.81
N LEU A 91 -4.96 3.64 1.92
CA LEU A 91 -6.02 2.88 1.27
C LEU A 91 -6.98 2.19 2.26
N PRO A 92 -6.50 1.53 3.34
CA PRO A 92 -7.40 0.93 4.31
C PRO A 92 -8.33 1.94 4.97
N ILE A 93 -7.83 3.13 5.32
CA ILE A 93 -8.63 4.18 5.95
C ILE A 93 -9.67 4.74 4.97
N ILE A 94 -9.29 5.00 3.72
CA ILE A 94 -10.20 5.47 2.68
C ILE A 94 -11.36 4.50 2.48
N LEU A 95 -11.06 3.21 2.36
CA LEU A 95 -12.06 2.16 2.19
C LEU A 95 -12.95 2.02 3.43
N ALA A 96 -12.37 2.08 4.62
CA ALA A 96 -13.11 2.01 5.88
C ALA A 96 -14.10 3.17 6.01
N ILE A 97 -13.66 4.40 5.79
CA ILE A 97 -14.53 5.59 5.87
C ILE A 97 -15.66 5.54 4.82
N LYS A 98 -15.38 4.97 3.64
CA LYS A 98 -16.38 4.80 2.58
C LYS A 98 -17.43 3.75 2.95
N LYS A 99 -17.03 2.65 3.56
CA LYS A 99 -17.92 1.54 3.95
C LYS A 99 -18.69 1.80 5.23
N ALA A 100 -18.07 2.47 6.19
CA ALA A 100 -18.62 2.71 7.52
C ALA A 100 -19.89 3.58 7.47
N LYS A 101 -20.89 3.17 8.26
CA LYS A 101 -22.15 3.90 8.45
C LYS A 101 -22.42 4.10 9.94
N GLY A 102 -23.31 5.02 10.28
CA GLY A 102 -23.83 5.20 11.63
C GLY A 102 -22.73 5.28 12.71
N LYS A 103 -22.79 4.38 13.68
CA LYS A 103 -21.86 4.28 14.82
C LYS A 103 -20.43 3.99 14.39
N ASP A 104 -20.23 3.09 13.42
CA ASP A 104 -18.89 2.72 12.92
C ASP A 104 -18.16 3.91 12.33
N LYS A 105 -18.86 4.71 11.53
CA LYS A 105 -18.29 5.91 10.94
C LYS A 105 -17.91 6.93 12.02
N LYS A 106 -18.76 7.12 13.03
CA LYS A 106 -18.46 8.01 14.16
C LYS A 106 -17.22 7.55 14.91
N THR A 107 -17.09 6.23 15.17
CA THR A 107 -15.93 5.63 15.84
C THR A 107 -14.63 5.89 15.09
N ILE A 108 -14.60 5.65 13.78
CA ILE A 108 -13.40 5.91 12.96
C ILE A 108 -13.07 7.42 12.95
N MET A 109 -14.06 8.28 12.72
CA MET A 109 -13.86 9.73 12.58
C MET A 109 -13.45 10.40 13.89
N CYS A 110 -13.83 9.85 15.05
CA CYS A 110 -13.39 10.35 16.36
C CYS A 110 -11.86 10.24 16.57
N VAL A 111 -11.24 9.23 15.93
CA VAL A 111 -9.79 8.97 16.02
C VAL A 111 -9.03 9.57 14.85
N PHE A 112 -9.65 9.66 13.68
CA PHE A 112 -8.99 10.09 12.45
C PHE A 112 -8.47 11.53 12.55
N GLY A 113 -7.14 11.66 12.51
CA GLY A 113 -6.46 12.96 12.64
C GLY A 113 -6.50 13.57 14.03
N ASN A 114 -6.82 12.78 15.06
CA ASN A 114 -6.90 13.24 16.44
C ASN A 114 -5.66 12.81 17.25
N PRO A 115 -4.66 13.67 17.47
CA PRO A 115 -3.45 13.32 18.22
C PRO A 115 -3.72 13.00 19.70
N LYS A 116 -4.88 13.43 20.23
CA LYS A 116 -5.30 13.18 21.62
C LYS A 116 -6.11 11.91 21.79
N ALA A 117 -6.35 11.13 20.71
CA ALA A 117 -7.08 9.87 20.78
C ALA A 117 -6.37 8.88 21.70
N SER A 118 -7.11 8.29 22.64
CA SER A 118 -6.59 7.31 23.57
C SER A 118 -6.30 5.98 22.85
N LYS A 119 -5.41 5.17 23.44
CA LYS A 119 -5.11 3.82 22.93
C LYS A 119 -6.38 2.96 22.80
N GLN A 120 -7.33 3.08 23.73
CA GLN A 120 -8.60 2.35 23.68
C GLN A 120 -9.44 2.79 22.46
N GLN A 121 -9.55 4.09 22.20
CA GLN A 121 -10.28 4.62 21.04
C GLN A 121 -9.64 4.16 19.74
N ILE A 122 -8.30 4.17 19.64
CA ILE A 122 -7.56 3.70 18.46
C ILE A 122 -7.86 2.22 18.24
N ASN A 123 -7.75 1.37 19.27
CA ASN A 123 -8.03 -0.06 19.16
C ASN A 123 -9.48 -0.33 18.73
N LEU A 124 -10.45 0.43 19.25
CA LEU A 124 -11.84 0.32 18.84
C LEU A 124 -12.01 0.64 17.35
N ALA A 125 -11.40 1.73 16.87
CA ALA A 125 -11.44 2.09 15.46
C ALA A 125 -10.78 1.04 14.56
N VAL A 126 -9.65 0.47 14.97
CA VAL A 126 -8.98 -0.64 14.26
C VAL A 126 -9.88 -1.88 14.18
N ASN A 127 -10.54 -2.25 15.27
CA ASN A 127 -11.48 -3.38 15.28
C ASN A 127 -12.67 -3.14 14.34
N VAL A 128 -13.22 -1.93 14.31
CA VAL A 128 -14.25 -1.55 13.32
C VAL A 128 -13.73 -1.69 11.91
N ILE A 129 -12.51 -1.21 11.60
CA ILE A 129 -11.93 -1.33 10.26
C ILE A 129 -11.77 -2.80 9.86
N ARG A 130 -11.35 -3.67 10.77
CA ARG A 130 -11.25 -5.12 10.53
C ARG A 130 -12.63 -5.73 10.23
N SER A 131 -13.64 -5.43 11.04
CA SER A 131 -15.00 -5.97 10.86
C SER A 131 -15.67 -5.55 9.55
N LEU A 132 -15.24 -4.43 8.94
CA LEU A 132 -15.73 -3.98 7.64
C LEU A 132 -15.15 -4.77 6.44
N GLY A 133 -14.30 -5.77 6.66
CA GLY A 133 -13.69 -6.57 5.60
C GLY A 133 -12.76 -5.76 4.69
N VAL A 134 -12.16 -4.71 5.24
CA VAL A 134 -11.25 -3.81 4.49
C VAL A 134 -9.95 -4.53 4.13
N GLU A 135 -9.46 -5.39 5.01
CA GLU A 135 -8.24 -6.16 4.78
C GLU A 135 -8.32 -6.99 3.50
N ASP A 136 -9.40 -7.76 3.33
CA ASP A 136 -9.58 -8.62 2.15
C ASP A 136 -9.65 -7.80 0.86
N GLU A 137 -10.28 -6.63 0.91
CA GLU A 137 -10.37 -5.75 -0.25
C GLU A 137 -9.00 -5.19 -0.63
N VAL A 138 -8.22 -4.76 0.36
CA VAL A 138 -6.85 -4.28 0.14
C VAL A 138 -5.97 -5.39 -0.40
N ARG A 139 -6.04 -6.60 0.16
CA ARG A 139 -5.28 -7.78 -0.31
C ARG A 139 -5.63 -8.13 -1.76
N ARG A 140 -6.91 -8.13 -2.14
CA ARG A 140 -7.32 -8.34 -3.55
C ARG A 140 -6.73 -7.29 -4.47
N MET A 141 -6.71 -6.03 -4.07
CA MET A 141 -6.07 -4.98 -4.86
C MET A 141 -4.57 -5.18 -4.98
N THR A 142 -3.88 -5.56 -3.90
CA THR A 142 -2.45 -5.88 -3.89
C THR A 142 -2.14 -7.01 -4.87
N LEU A 143 -2.89 -8.11 -4.82
CA LEU A 143 -2.71 -9.25 -5.71
C LEU A 143 -2.91 -8.88 -7.19
N LYS A 144 -3.86 -8.00 -7.51
CA LYS A 144 -4.04 -7.51 -8.88
C LYS A 144 -2.79 -6.82 -9.44
N TYR A 145 -2.14 -5.95 -8.64
CA TYR A 145 -0.90 -5.30 -9.06
C TYR A 145 0.28 -6.27 -9.10
N ALA A 146 0.34 -7.21 -8.17
CA ALA A 146 1.34 -8.28 -8.18
C ALA A 146 1.26 -9.12 -9.46
N GLN A 147 0.07 -9.53 -9.87
CA GLN A 147 -0.14 -10.25 -11.13
C GLN A 147 0.28 -9.43 -12.37
N GLN A 148 0.09 -8.12 -12.34
CA GLN A 148 0.57 -7.24 -13.41
C GLN A 148 2.11 -7.16 -13.43
N ALA A 149 2.75 -7.13 -12.27
CA ALA A 149 4.21 -7.20 -12.16
C ALA A 149 4.74 -8.51 -12.75
N GLU A 150 4.23 -9.66 -12.31
CA GLU A 150 4.63 -10.97 -12.83
C GLU A 150 4.41 -11.10 -14.34
N LYS A 151 3.26 -10.60 -14.84
CA LYS A 151 2.95 -10.63 -16.27
C LYS A 151 3.99 -9.89 -17.09
N SER A 152 4.57 -8.82 -16.60
CA SER A 152 5.62 -8.06 -17.31
C SER A 152 6.93 -8.85 -17.46
N LEU A 153 7.14 -9.88 -16.62
CA LEU A 153 8.32 -10.75 -16.63
C LEU A 153 8.12 -12.10 -17.32
N ARG A 154 6.99 -12.35 -17.96
CA ARG A 154 6.67 -13.68 -18.53
C ARG A 154 7.66 -14.16 -19.59
N THR A 155 8.28 -13.25 -20.34
CA THR A 155 9.22 -13.57 -21.41
C THR A 155 10.64 -13.82 -20.93
N TYR A 156 10.90 -13.67 -19.64
CA TYR A 156 12.22 -13.89 -19.05
C TYR A 156 12.28 -15.25 -18.34
N SER A 157 13.49 -15.77 -18.18
CA SER A 157 13.79 -17.00 -17.45
C SER A 157 15.15 -16.86 -16.74
N GLY A 158 15.45 -17.81 -15.87
CA GLY A 158 16.72 -17.91 -15.17
C GLY A 158 16.72 -17.33 -13.75
N PRO A 159 17.85 -17.47 -13.03
CA PRO A 159 17.96 -17.17 -11.60
C PRO A 159 17.57 -15.73 -11.26
N ALA A 160 18.02 -14.75 -12.03
CA ALA A 160 17.72 -13.33 -11.77
C ALA A 160 16.22 -13.02 -11.79
N LYS A 161 15.45 -13.68 -12.69
CA LYS A 161 13.99 -13.56 -12.66
C LYS A 161 13.41 -14.12 -11.37
N ASN A 162 13.89 -15.29 -10.93
CA ASN A 162 13.39 -15.94 -9.72
C ASN A 162 13.64 -15.06 -8.49
N GLU A 163 14.81 -14.43 -8.40
CA GLU A 163 15.13 -13.47 -7.33
C GLU A 163 14.17 -12.29 -7.30
N ILE A 164 13.89 -11.69 -8.45
CA ILE A 164 12.96 -10.56 -8.55
C ILE A 164 11.52 -10.97 -8.18
N ILE A 165 11.07 -12.16 -8.57
CA ILE A 165 9.77 -12.71 -8.18
C ILE A 165 9.74 -13.01 -6.68
N SER A 166 10.81 -13.58 -6.12
CA SER A 166 10.93 -13.81 -4.68
C SER A 166 10.84 -12.52 -3.88
N LEU A 167 11.41 -11.41 -4.38
CA LEU A 167 11.25 -10.09 -3.77
C LEU A 167 9.79 -9.62 -3.78
N LEU A 168 9.07 -9.81 -4.90
CA LEU A 168 7.64 -9.48 -4.97
C LEU A 168 6.83 -10.31 -3.97
N ASP A 169 7.08 -11.61 -3.90
CA ASP A 169 6.47 -12.53 -2.95
C ASP A 169 6.74 -12.12 -1.50
N PHE A 170 7.99 -11.76 -1.19
CA PHE A 170 8.37 -11.26 0.13
C PHE A 170 7.55 -10.03 0.52
N VAL A 171 7.38 -9.06 -0.41
CA VAL A 171 6.60 -7.85 -0.15
C VAL A 171 5.13 -8.17 0.10
N ILE A 172 4.53 -9.11 -0.65
CA ILE A 172 3.14 -9.54 -0.48
C ILE A 172 2.94 -10.29 0.85
N LYS A 173 3.91 -11.15 1.21
CA LYS A 173 3.86 -12.02 2.39
C LYS A 173 4.35 -11.34 3.67
N ARG A 174 4.83 -10.09 3.59
CA ARG A 174 5.19 -9.32 4.79
C ARG A 174 4.06 -9.42 5.80
N ARG A 175 4.39 -10.05 6.93
CA ARG A 175 3.40 -10.34 7.98
C ARG A 175 2.88 -9.05 8.58
N LEU A 176 1.58 -9.05 8.69
CA LEU A 176 0.82 -8.10 9.46
C LEU A 176 1.03 -8.36 10.95
#